data_7a4d2ab90a09873dce4680de0268e28f
#
_entry.id   7a4d2ab90a09873dce4680de0268e28f
#
_cell.length_a   1.000
_cell.length_b   1.000
_cell.length_c   1.000
_cell.angle_alpha   90.00
_cell.angle_beta   90.00
_cell.angle_gamma   90.00
#
_symmetry.space_group_name_H-M   'P 1'
#
loop_
_entity.id
_entity.type
_entity.pdbx_description
1 polymer ?
#
loop_
_entity_poly.entity_id
_entity_poly.type
_entity_poly.pdbx_seq_one_letter_code
_entity_poly.pdbx_strand_id
1 'polypeptide(L)'
;VANEGHYYTPHIIKKIENKEIDKSFIQKKQTTIDKQHFRPVIEGLHEVYKSGTASRLQIKDINVCGKTGTVENFATVDGEKVKLQDHSVFLAFAPKENPKIVVAVFIENGGFGATWAGPIASLMMEKYLKNEITRTDLEKRMLEGDLSSNYVLKDISDKQKEERERLRRLEKERLEKLKKVQQSGKN
;
A
#
# COMPACT_ATOMS: atom_id res chain seq x y z
N VAL A 1 16.24 -1.92 -6.13
CA VAL A 1 16.62 -0.60 -5.58
C VAL A 1 17.51 -0.77 -4.36
N ALA A 2 17.09 -1.54 -3.33
CA ALA A 2 17.87 -1.76 -2.10
C ALA A 2 19.31 -2.24 -2.35
N ASN A 3 19.52 -2.99 -3.41
CA ASN A 3 20.83 -3.54 -3.80
C ASN A 3 21.54 -2.71 -4.91
N GLU A 4 21.07 -1.50 -5.18
CA GLU A 4 21.65 -0.62 -6.22
C GLU A 4 21.88 -1.32 -7.57
N GLY A 5 20.87 -2.06 -8.04
CA GLY A 5 20.83 -2.66 -9.38
C GLY A 5 21.31 -4.11 -9.48
N HIS A 6 21.85 -4.71 -8.43
CA HIS A 6 22.12 -6.14 -8.50
C HIS A 6 20.97 -7.00 -7.93
N TYR A 7 20.84 -8.20 -8.47
CA TYR A 7 19.81 -9.15 -8.05
C TYR A 7 20.24 -10.60 -8.31
N TYR A 8 19.53 -11.51 -7.68
CA TYR A 8 19.57 -12.95 -7.95
C TYR A 8 18.26 -13.37 -8.59
N THR A 9 18.26 -14.43 -9.39
CA THR A 9 17.00 -14.96 -9.94
C THR A 9 16.06 -15.35 -8.78
N PRO A 10 14.85 -14.78 -8.72
CA PRO A 10 13.90 -15.12 -7.66
C PRO A 10 13.56 -16.60 -7.67
N HIS A 11 13.61 -17.23 -6.49
CA HIS A 11 13.23 -18.63 -6.29
C HIS A 11 12.81 -18.85 -4.84
N ILE A 12 11.97 -19.83 -4.62
CA ILE A 12 11.44 -20.17 -3.29
C ILE A 12 12.13 -21.38 -2.66
N ILE A 13 12.79 -22.21 -3.46
CA ILE A 13 13.50 -23.42 -2.99
C ILE A 13 14.94 -23.01 -2.65
N LYS A 14 15.27 -23.05 -1.35
CA LYS A 14 16.62 -22.72 -0.87
C LYS A 14 17.60 -23.87 -1.04
N LYS A 15 17.14 -25.10 -0.88
CA LYS A 15 17.98 -26.32 -0.95
C LYS A 15 17.11 -27.54 -1.24
N ILE A 16 17.62 -28.45 -2.05
CA ILE A 16 17.07 -29.80 -2.23
C ILE A 16 18.15 -30.76 -1.76
N GLU A 17 17.79 -31.73 -0.93
CA GLU A 17 18.71 -32.74 -0.42
C GLU A 17 19.33 -33.53 -1.59
N ASN A 18 20.65 -33.72 -1.53
CA ASN A 18 21.44 -34.43 -2.55
C ASN A 18 21.38 -33.86 -3.98
N LYS A 19 20.98 -32.55 -4.12
CA LYS A 19 21.06 -31.85 -5.40
C LYS A 19 21.80 -30.51 -5.23
N GLU A 20 22.66 -30.19 -6.16
CA GLU A 20 23.22 -28.84 -6.27
C GLU A 20 22.14 -27.88 -6.76
N ILE A 21 22.17 -26.64 -6.24
CA ILE A 21 21.34 -25.57 -6.75
C ILE A 21 21.89 -25.13 -8.10
N ASP A 22 21.02 -24.97 -9.09
CA ASP A 22 21.40 -24.45 -10.40
C ASP A 22 22.10 -23.09 -10.25
N LYS A 23 23.25 -22.94 -10.91
CA LYS A 23 24.09 -21.74 -10.84
C LYS A 23 23.34 -20.47 -11.23
N SER A 24 22.30 -20.57 -12.07
CA SER A 24 21.46 -19.42 -12.47
C SER A 24 20.74 -18.75 -11.30
N PHE A 25 20.48 -19.49 -10.20
CA PHE A 25 19.82 -18.96 -8.99
C PHE A 25 20.80 -18.32 -7.99
N ILE A 26 22.05 -18.72 -8.01
CA ILE A 26 23.08 -18.22 -7.09
C ILE A 26 24.01 -17.19 -7.73
N GLN A 27 23.95 -17.05 -9.07
CA GLN A 27 24.75 -16.07 -9.79
C GLN A 27 24.18 -14.67 -9.63
N LYS A 28 25.03 -13.73 -9.17
CA LYS A 28 24.70 -12.31 -9.10
C LYS A 28 24.51 -11.74 -10.51
N LYS A 29 23.36 -11.12 -10.75
CA LYS A 29 22.99 -10.43 -11.98
C LYS A 29 22.96 -8.93 -11.74
N GLN A 30 23.18 -8.15 -12.80
CA GLN A 30 23.14 -6.70 -12.77
C GLN A 30 22.04 -6.21 -13.71
N THR A 31 21.30 -5.17 -13.30
CA THR A 31 20.37 -4.46 -14.17
C THR A 31 21.14 -3.61 -15.20
N THR A 32 20.47 -3.17 -16.25
CA THR A 32 21.02 -2.23 -17.25
C THR A 32 21.04 -0.77 -16.78
N ILE A 33 20.57 -0.51 -15.55
CA ILE A 33 20.50 0.83 -14.97
C ILE A 33 21.82 1.14 -14.26
N ASP A 34 22.42 2.28 -14.58
CA ASP A 34 23.64 2.73 -13.92
C ASP A 34 23.43 3.01 -12.43
N LYS A 35 24.43 2.63 -11.64
CA LYS A 35 24.39 2.73 -10.17
C LYS A 35 24.05 4.13 -9.67
N GLN A 36 24.50 5.17 -10.34
CA GLN A 36 24.24 6.58 -9.97
C GLN A 36 22.75 6.95 -9.90
N HIS A 37 21.88 6.28 -10.68
CA HIS A 37 20.46 6.55 -10.72
C HIS A 37 19.68 5.96 -9.53
N PHE A 38 20.27 5.04 -8.77
CA PHE A 38 19.62 4.48 -7.58
C PHE A 38 19.63 5.43 -6.39
N ARG A 39 20.69 6.24 -6.24
CA ARG A 39 20.83 7.15 -5.11
C ARG A 39 19.67 8.14 -4.96
N PRO A 40 19.28 8.92 -5.96
CA PRO A 40 18.14 9.83 -5.82
C PRO A 40 16.82 9.11 -5.54
N VAL A 41 16.64 7.88 -6.06
CA VAL A 41 15.46 7.06 -5.76
C VAL A 41 15.45 6.63 -4.29
N ILE A 42 16.59 6.19 -3.76
CA ILE A 42 16.75 5.80 -2.35
C ILE A 42 16.48 6.99 -1.42
N GLU A 43 17.00 8.18 -1.76
CA GLU A 43 16.71 9.41 -0.99
C GLU A 43 15.20 9.72 -1.02
N GLY A 44 14.56 9.68 -2.17
CA GLY A 44 13.12 9.89 -2.28
C GLY A 44 12.30 8.88 -1.48
N LEU A 45 12.69 7.60 -1.48
CA LEU A 45 12.04 6.57 -0.66
C LEU A 45 12.26 6.78 0.84
N HIS A 46 13.40 7.35 1.24
CA HIS A 46 13.64 7.73 2.63
C HIS A 46 12.78 8.91 3.07
N GLU A 47 12.62 9.93 2.22
CA GLU A 47 11.77 11.09 2.52
C GLU A 47 10.29 10.70 2.75
N VAL A 48 9.80 9.60 2.16
CA VAL A 48 8.46 9.07 2.45
C VAL A 48 8.29 8.73 3.95
N TYR A 49 9.34 8.22 4.59
CA TYR A 49 9.35 7.93 6.03
C TYR A 49 9.64 9.17 6.87
N LYS A 50 10.49 10.07 6.40
CA LYS A 50 10.92 11.23 7.16
C LYS A 50 9.81 12.28 7.29
N SER A 51 9.14 12.61 6.19
CA SER A 51 8.16 13.70 6.10
C SER A 51 6.92 13.38 5.27
N GLY A 52 6.89 12.23 4.59
CA GLY A 52 5.83 11.83 3.69
C GLY A 52 4.74 10.95 4.33
N THR A 53 4.07 10.17 3.49
CA THR A 53 2.90 9.35 3.85
C THR A 53 3.17 8.27 4.89
N ALA A 54 4.44 7.88 5.11
CA ALA A 54 4.86 6.88 6.10
C ALA A 54 5.54 7.49 7.35
N SER A 55 5.46 8.80 7.57
CA SER A 55 6.15 9.49 8.66
C SER A 55 5.75 8.96 10.06
N ARG A 56 4.52 8.46 10.23
CA ARG A 56 4.04 7.85 11.47
C ARG A 56 4.55 6.42 11.71
N LEU A 57 5.25 5.84 10.72
CA LEU A 57 5.72 4.45 10.74
C LEU A 57 7.23 4.35 11.04
N GLN A 58 7.87 5.45 11.41
CA GLN A 58 9.29 5.48 11.74
C GLN A 58 9.63 4.46 12.81
N ILE A 59 10.79 3.83 12.65
CA ILE A 59 11.38 2.92 13.63
C ILE A 59 12.53 3.69 14.28
N LYS A 60 12.51 3.81 15.59
CA LYS A 60 13.57 4.51 16.33
C LYS A 60 14.95 3.96 15.94
N ASP A 61 15.89 4.84 15.67
CA ASP A 61 17.30 4.53 15.35
C ASP A 61 17.51 3.71 14.05
N ILE A 62 16.48 3.62 13.18
CA ILE A 62 16.59 2.91 11.90
C ILE A 62 16.08 3.82 10.78
N ASN A 63 16.96 4.12 9.81
CA ASN A 63 16.57 4.79 8.58
C ASN A 63 15.89 3.79 7.64
N VAL A 64 14.62 4.02 7.35
CA VAL A 64 13.81 3.16 6.47
C VAL A 64 13.57 3.87 5.13
N CYS A 65 13.60 3.11 4.05
CA CYS A 65 13.19 3.53 2.71
C CYS A 65 11.93 2.77 2.32
N GLY A 66 10.92 3.44 1.82
CA GLY A 66 9.69 2.76 1.41
C GLY A 66 8.74 3.61 0.60
N LYS A 67 7.67 2.97 0.10
CA LYS A 67 6.62 3.62 -0.69
C LYS A 67 5.28 2.97 -0.43
N THR A 68 4.29 3.82 -0.17
CA THR A 68 2.88 3.42 -0.13
C THR A 68 2.36 3.20 -1.55
N GLY A 69 1.49 2.22 -1.71
CA GLY A 69 0.68 2.02 -2.90
C GLY A 69 -0.79 1.86 -2.52
N THR A 70 -1.66 2.22 -3.44
CA THR A 70 -3.10 1.98 -3.36
C THR A 70 -3.53 1.45 -4.70
N VAL A 71 -4.11 0.26 -4.73
CA VAL A 71 -4.56 -0.38 -5.97
C VAL A 71 -6.08 -0.36 -6.01
N GLU A 72 -6.64 0.28 -7.02
CA GLU A 72 -8.09 0.32 -7.20
C GLU A 72 -8.68 -1.09 -7.35
N ASN A 73 -9.81 -1.30 -6.68
CA ASN A 73 -10.48 -2.59 -6.66
C ASN A 73 -11.95 -2.46 -7.08
N PHE A 74 -12.40 -3.39 -7.92
CA PHE A 74 -13.76 -3.43 -8.45
C PHE A 74 -14.25 -4.87 -8.50
N ALA A 75 -15.54 -5.05 -8.27
CA ALA A 75 -16.25 -6.29 -8.55
C ALA A 75 -17.41 -6.04 -9.53
N THR A 76 -17.93 -7.11 -10.11
CA THR A 76 -19.17 -7.07 -10.88
C THR A 76 -20.27 -7.72 -10.03
N VAL A 77 -21.32 -6.98 -9.70
CA VAL A 77 -22.48 -7.45 -8.95
C VAL A 77 -23.72 -7.18 -9.79
N ASP A 78 -24.47 -8.20 -10.11
CA ASP A 78 -25.68 -8.13 -10.95
C ASP A 78 -25.44 -7.43 -12.29
N GLY A 79 -24.25 -7.62 -12.89
CA GLY A 79 -23.84 -7.01 -14.15
C GLY A 79 -23.34 -5.57 -14.05
N GLU A 80 -23.40 -4.94 -12.88
CA GLU A 80 -22.88 -3.59 -12.64
C GLU A 80 -21.48 -3.62 -12.01
N LYS A 81 -20.62 -2.68 -12.45
CA LYS A 81 -19.28 -2.47 -11.87
C LYS A 81 -19.41 -1.72 -10.53
N VAL A 82 -19.09 -2.40 -9.46
CA VAL A 82 -19.10 -1.87 -8.06
C VAL A 82 -17.68 -1.59 -7.63
N LYS A 83 -17.42 -0.37 -7.16
CA LYS A 83 -16.12 -0.04 -6.57
C LYS A 83 -16.05 -0.63 -5.16
N LEU A 84 -15.01 -1.44 -4.92
CA LEU A 84 -14.69 -1.96 -3.60
C LEU A 84 -13.68 -1.07 -2.89
N GLN A 85 -13.38 -1.41 -1.64
CA GLN A 85 -12.25 -0.81 -0.94
C GLN A 85 -10.96 -1.16 -1.68
N ASP A 86 -10.12 -0.16 -1.93
CA ASP A 86 -8.85 -0.33 -2.61
C ASP A 86 -7.93 -1.30 -1.83
N HIS A 87 -6.99 -1.94 -2.51
CA HIS A 87 -5.98 -2.76 -1.85
C HIS A 87 -4.87 -1.89 -1.28
N SER A 88 -4.48 -2.18 -0.04
CA SER A 88 -3.38 -1.51 0.66
C SER A 88 -2.06 -2.17 0.30
N VAL A 89 -1.10 -1.40 -0.23
CA VAL A 89 0.21 -1.91 -0.63
C VAL A 89 1.31 -1.09 0.02
N PHE A 90 2.37 -1.76 0.46
CA PHE A 90 3.56 -1.12 0.96
C PHE A 90 4.81 -1.91 0.61
N LEU A 91 5.83 -1.21 0.14
CA LEU A 91 7.16 -1.75 -0.16
C LEU A 91 8.18 -0.97 0.64
N ALA A 92 9.07 -1.67 1.35
CA ALA A 92 10.11 -1.01 2.14
C ALA A 92 11.36 -1.86 2.27
N PHE A 93 12.47 -1.21 2.57
CA PHE A 93 13.72 -1.86 2.98
C PHE A 93 14.43 -1.06 4.07
N ALA A 94 15.21 -1.73 4.88
CA ALA A 94 15.95 -1.14 5.98
C ALA A 94 17.20 -1.97 6.36
N PRO A 95 18.22 -1.34 6.99
CA PRO A 95 18.49 0.10 7.03
C PRO A 95 18.78 0.68 5.65
N LYS A 96 18.62 2.00 5.49
CA LYS A 96 18.90 2.72 4.23
C LYS A 96 20.32 2.50 3.73
N GLU A 97 21.31 2.63 4.61
CA GLU A 97 22.72 2.63 4.28
C GLU A 97 23.28 1.23 3.98
N ASN A 98 22.73 0.22 4.61
CA ASN A 98 23.12 -1.18 4.43
C ASN A 98 21.91 -2.10 4.59
N PRO A 99 21.07 -2.22 3.58
CA PRO A 99 19.82 -2.97 3.65
C PRO A 99 20.03 -4.42 4.09
N LYS A 100 19.27 -4.83 5.11
CA LYS A 100 19.27 -6.18 5.67
C LYS A 100 17.97 -6.93 5.39
N ILE A 101 16.90 -6.18 5.18
CA ILE A 101 15.57 -6.72 4.92
C ILE A 101 14.84 -5.88 3.88
N VAL A 102 14.12 -6.54 3.01
CA VAL A 102 13.11 -5.96 2.11
C VAL A 102 11.78 -6.59 2.44
N VAL A 103 10.74 -5.77 2.57
CA VAL A 103 9.38 -6.21 2.88
C VAL A 103 8.42 -5.68 1.82
N ALA A 104 7.58 -6.56 1.32
CA ALA A 104 6.44 -6.23 0.46
C ALA A 104 5.17 -6.74 1.14
N VAL A 105 4.22 -5.85 1.40
CA VAL A 105 2.94 -6.19 2.03
C VAL A 105 1.81 -5.77 1.11
N PHE A 106 0.90 -6.70 0.88
CA PHE A 106 -0.33 -6.49 0.13
C PHE A 106 -1.50 -6.94 1.01
N ILE A 107 -2.45 -6.03 1.25
CA ILE A 107 -3.65 -6.32 2.04
C ILE A 107 -4.86 -6.04 1.16
N GLU A 108 -5.58 -7.10 0.82
CA GLU A 108 -6.82 -6.98 0.05
C GLU A 108 -7.84 -6.13 0.78
N ASN A 109 -8.51 -5.24 0.04
CA ASN A 109 -9.54 -4.35 0.57
C ASN A 109 -9.11 -3.53 1.79
N GLY A 110 -7.79 -3.30 1.95
CA GLY A 110 -7.22 -2.61 3.10
C GLY A 110 -7.18 -1.08 2.98
N GLY A 111 -7.55 -0.52 1.83
CA GLY A 111 -7.53 0.93 1.60
C GLY A 111 -6.13 1.49 1.41
N PHE A 112 -5.83 2.60 2.07
CA PHE A 112 -4.54 3.28 1.90
C PHE A 112 -3.36 2.47 2.45
N GLY A 113 -2.24 2.47 1.71
CA GLY A 113 -1.03 1.75 2.08
C GLY A 113 -0.47 2.08 3.46
N ALA A 114 -0.65 3.31 3.93
CA ALA A 114 -0.21 3.72 5.27
C ALA A 114 -1.13 3.25 6.42
N THR A 115 -2.31 2.69 6.11
CA THR A 115 -3.29 2.28 7.13
C THR A 115 -3.05 0.86 7.63
N TRP A 116 -2.77 -0.07 6.73
CA TRP A 116 -2.59 -1.49 7.04
C TRP A 116 -1.23 -2.03 6.60
N ALA A 117 -0.93 -1.97 5.30
CA ALA A 117 0.28 -2.57 4.76
C ALA A 117 1.57 -1.95 5.34
N GLY A 118 1.60 -0.63 5.50
CA GLY A 118 2.74 0.09 6.05
C GLY A 118 3.03 -0.25 7.51
N PRO A 119 2.05 -0.18 8.43
CA PRO A 119 2.21 -0.62 9.81
C PRO A 119 2.74 -2.04 9.93
N ILE A 120 2.16 -3.00 9.21
CA ILE A 120 2.60 -4.40 9.22
C ILE A 120 4.05 -4.51 8.74
N ALA A 121 4.39 -3.90 7.59
CA ALA A 121 5.76 -3.88 7.09
C ALA A 121 6.75 -3.29 8.09
N SER A 122 6.36 -2.19 8.74
CA SER A 122 7.19 -1.51 9.74
C SER A 122 7.43 -2.35 10.99
N LEU A 123 6.41 -3.06 11.48
CA LEU A 123 6.55 -3.99 12.61
C LEU A 123 7.41 -5.22 12.26
N MET A 124 7.26 -5.77 11.06
CA MET A 124 8.10 -6.88 10.58
C MET A 124 9.58 -6.47 10.50
N MET A 125 9.87 -5.28 9.99
CA MET A 125 11.24 -4.76 9.94
C MET A 125 11.80 -4.51 11.33
N GLU A 126 11.03 -3.93 12.26
CA GLU A 126 11.43 -3.71 13.64
C GLU A 126 11.77 -5.03 14.32
N LYS A 127 10.88 -6.02 14.22
CA LYS A 127 11.11 -7.36 14.79
C LYS A 127 12.37 -8.01 14.24
N TYR A 128 12.59 -7.92 12.92
CA TYR A 128 13.76 -8.52 12.28
C TYR A 128 15.08 -7.84 12.69
N LEU A 129 15.09 -6.50 12.77
CA LEU A 129 16.31 -5.73 13.00
C LEU A 129 16.68 -5.56 14.48
N LYS A 130 15.67 -5.56 15.37
CA LYS A 130 15.84 -5.39 16.81
C LYS A 130 15.58 -6.65 17.63
N ASN A 131 15.08 -7.73 17.02
CA ASN A 131 14.59 -8.94 17.67
C ASN A 131 13.38 -8.74 18.60
N GLU A 132 12.84 -7.54 18.67
CA GLU A 132 11.67 -7.19 19.49
C GLU A 132 10.79 -6.15 18.77
N ILE A 133 9.55 -6.01 19.21
CA ILE A 133 8.64 -4.95 18.82
C ILE A 133 8.47 -4.05 20.04
N THR A 134 8.86 -2.77 19.91
CA THR A 134 8.69 -1.78 20.98
C THR A 134 7.39 -0.99 20.86
N ARG A 135 6.78 -0.98 19.65
CA ARG A 135 5.53 -0.27 19.34
C ARG A 135 4.29 -1.17 19.56
N THR A 136 4.11 -1.58 20.81
CA THR A 136 3.07 -2.55 21.23
C THR A 136 1.64 -2.11 20.90
N ASP A 137 1.31 -0.81 20.99
CA ASP A 137 -0.01 -0.30 20.62
C ASP A 137 -0.28 -0.44 19.12
N LEU A 138 0.76 -0.23 18.29
CA LEU A 138 0.67 -0.43 16.85
C LEU A 138 0.49 -1.92 16.52
N GLU A 139 1.25 -2.79 17.18
CA GLU A 139 1.14 -4.23 17.04
C GLU A 139 -0.26 -4.73 17.42
N LYS A 140 -0.75 -4.34 18.59
CA LYS A 140 -2.10 -4.67 19.05
C LYS A 140 -3.17 -4.25 18.04
N ARG A 141 -3.11 -3.02 17.54
CA ARG A 141 -4.03 -2.51 16.52
C ARG A 141 -4.01 -3.37 15.25
N MET A 142 -2.86 -3.87 14.81
CA MET A 142 -2.77 -4.71 13.62
C MET A 142 -3.28 -6.13 13.86
N LEU A 143 -3.06 -6.68 15.05
CA LEU A 143 -3.55 -8.02 15.43
C LEU A 143 -5.05 -8.06 15.67
N GLU A 144 -5.64 -7.00 16.22
CA GLU A 144 -7.07 -6.90 16.50
C GLU A 144 -7.89 -6.34 15.33
N GLY A 145 -7.22 -5.94 14.24
CA GLY A 145 -7.88 -5.33 13.09
C GLY A 145 -8.75 -6.31 12.33
N ASP A 146 -9.94 -5.87 11.94
CA ASP A 146 -10.91 -6.64 11.15
C ASP A 146 -11.29 -5.89 9.87
N LEU A 147 -11.18 -6.57 8.74
CA LEU A 147 -11.55 -6.08 7.40
C LEU A 147 -12.74 -6.83 6.80
N SER A 148 -13.37 -7.72 7.55
CA SER A 148 -14.45 -8.59 7.04
C SER A 148 -15.59 -7.82 6.39
N SER A 149 -15.95 -6.65 6.95
CA SER A 149 -16.99 -5.78 6.39
C SER A 149 -16.67 -5.25 4.98
N ASN A 150 -15.39 -5.20 4.60
CA ASN A 150 -14.98 -4.74 3.27
C ASN A 150 -15.19 -5.79 2.16
N TYR A 151 -15.60 -7.01 2.53
CA TYR A 151 -15.86 -8.12 1.62
C TYR A 151 -17.35 -8.39 1.37
N VAL A 152 -18.26 -7.67 2.01
CA VAL A 152 -19.71 -7.85 1.85
C VAL A 152 -20.19 -7.10 0.60
N LEU A 153 -20.03 -7.73 -0.57
CA LEU A 153 -20.26 -7.12 -1.89
C LEU A 153 -21.66 -6.57 -2.07
N LYS A 154 -22.69 -7.28 -1.60
CA LYS A 154 -24.08 -6.86 -1.71
C LYS A 154 -24.34 -5.57 -0.95
N ASP A 155 -23.92 -5.50 0.31
CA ASP A 155 -24.10 -4.30 1.15
C ASP A 155 -23.37 -3.09 0.58
N ILE A 156 -22.18 -3.32 -0.01
CA ILE A 156 -21.42 -2.25 -0.66
C ILE A 156 -22.15 -1.75 -1.90
N SER A 157 -22.68 -2.65 -2.73
CA SER A 157 -23.46 -2.31 -3.91
C SER A 157 -24.71 -1.51 -3.55
N ASP A 158 -25.49 -1.97 -2.58
CA ASP A 158 -26.72 -1.32 -2.15
C ASP A 158 -26.46 0.10 -1.60
N LYS A 159 -25.46 0.27 -0.73
CA LYS A 159 -25.04 1.59 -0.22
C LYS A 159 -24.61 2.55 -1.33
N GLN A 160 -23.86 2.07 -2.32
CA GLN A 160 -23.44 2.91 -3.45
C GLN A 160 -24.60 3.31 -4.34
N LYS A 161 -25.59 2.44 -4.50
CA LYS A 161 -26.81 2.74 -5.24
C LYS A 161 -27.64 3.81 -4.55
N GLU A 162 -27.87 3.67 -3.24
CA GLU A 162 -28.56 4.66 -2.42
C GLU A 162 -27.87 6.03 -2.47
N GLU A 163 -26.54 6.07 -2.35
CA GLU A 163 -25.79 7.34 -2.39
C GLU A 163 -25.87 7.99 -3.78
N ARG A 164 -25.81 7.21 -4.87
CA ARG A 164 -26.01 7.73 -6.23
C ARG A 164 -27.41 8.33 -6.41
N GLU A 165 -28.44 7.68 -5.89
CA GLU A 165 -29.81 8.21 -5.94
C GLU A 165 -29.97 9.48 -5.12
N ARG A 166 -29.36 9.53 -3.92
CA ARG A 166 -29.33 10.72 -3.06
C ARG A 166 -28.67 11.90 -3.77
N LEU A 167 -27.48 11.69 -4.38
CA LEU A 167 -26.77 12.73 -5.11
C LEU A 167 -27.57 13.25 -6.32
N ARG A 168 -28.23 12.37 -7.07
CA ARG A 168 -29.12 12.77 -8.18
C ARG A 168 -30.28 13.63 -7.71
N ARG A 169 -30.88 13.32 -6.56
CA ARG A 169 -31.96 14.15 -5.97
C ARG A 169 -31.45 15.55 -5.61
N LEU A 170 -30.32 15.62 -4.91
CA LEU A 170 -29.71 16.90 -4.53
C LEU A 170 -29.33 17.76 -5.74
N GLU A 171 -28.80 17.16 -6.78
CA GLU A 171 -28.45 17.85 -8.03
C GLU A 171 -29.70 18.40 -8.71
N LYS A 172 -30.77 17.62 -8.79
CA LYS A 172 -32.05 18.07 -9.33
C LYS A 172 -32.63 19.26 -8.57
N GLU A 173 -32.66 19.19 -7.23
CA GLU A 173 -33.09 20.29 -6.37
C GLU A 173 -32.23 21.56 -6.57
N ARG A 174 -30.94 21.41 -6.70
CA ARG A 174 -30.01 22.50 -6.98
C ARG A 174 -30.31 23.17 -8.31
N LEU A 175 -30.53 22.38 -9.37
CA LEU A 175 -30.88 22.89 -10.68
C LEU A 175 -32.24 23.62 -10.69
N GLU A 176 -33.25 23.12 -9.98
CA GLU A 176 -34.54 23.78 -9.82
C GLU A 176 -34.43 25.13 -9.11
N LYS A 177 -33.62 25.18 -8.02
CA LYS A 177 -33.34 26.44 -7.31
C LYS A 177 -32.67 27.46 -8.22
N LEU A 178 -31.67 27.05 -9.00
CA LEU A 178 -30.98 27.93 -9.96
C LEU A 178 -31.92 28.48 -11.02
N LYS A 179 -32.82 27.62 -11.59
CA LYS A 179 -33.82 28.07 -12.55
C LYS A 179 -34.79 29.14 -11.97
N LYS A 180 -35.24 28.94 -10.72
CA LYS A 180 -36.10 29.91 -10.02
C LYS A 180 -35.39 31.25 -9.81
N VAL A 181 -34.12 31.24 -9.43
CA VAL A 181 -33.33 32.48 -9.24
C VAL A 181 -33.14 33.21 -10.58
N GLN A 182 -32.86 32.48 -11.68
CA GLN A 182 -32.73 33.09 -13.00
C GLN A 182 -34.04 33.68 -13.55
N GLN A 183 -35.18 33.11 -13.15
CA GLN A 183 -36.52 33.64 -13.56
C GLN A 183 -36.91 34.87 -12.75
N SER A 184 -36.55 34.93 -11.44
CA SER A 184 -36.83 36.07 -10.56
C SER A 184 -35.91 37.28 -10.80
N GLY A 185 -34.76 37.13 -11.45
CA GLY A 185 -33.87 38.23 -11.79
C GLY A 185 -34.12 38.88 -13.17
N LYS A 186 -35.18 38.45 -13.88
CA LYS A 186 -35.58 39.02 -15.21
C LYS A 186 -36.83 39.88 -15.15
N ASN A 187 -37.38 40.13 -13.97
CA ASN A 187 -38.42 41.11 -13.71
C ASN A 187 -37.77 42.30 -12.97
#